data_88e21f041a1d10011409249b3039f5c3
#
_entry.id   88e21f041a1d10011409249b3039f5c3
#
_cell.length_a   1.000
_cell.length_b   1.000
_cell.length_c   1.000
_cell.angle_alpha   90.00
_cell.angle_beta   90.00
_cell.angle_gamma   90.00
#
_symmetry.space_group_name_H-M   'P 1'
#
loop_
_entity.id
_entity.type
_entity.pdbx_description
1 polymer ?
#
loop_
_entity_poly.entity_id
_entity_poly.type
_entity_poly.pdbx_seq_one_letter_code
_entity_poly.pdbx_strand_id
1 'polypeptide(L)'
;MRKRTGTIVKTKDGRWQAMITLADGTRTRLEPFPKGTPETKARNKAAFLSEKAQARGMVSVLKAVEVVLKPKDSHETWLKKWCADREARGYTTVADSKGHYTKHIAPSIGDKPIKDWTPADMRKLCADLDGKAQAGSIAWKTAFNIWGTATRMCDDACASKVEELRVRDDNPATGVRGPDRGADKLKQFLYPSEVLKFISHLPVPLLWRRLVAFAVYSYMRDAEIRALSWDDVDLEHNSIHVHQALERESGRLVPTKGMQNRRVPIEPNLRPLLEAMRKEVNGEGLVFPVYPVAEHTARGLRDWLRRSGVKRAELHKNSLTHKNITFHDTRASGLTWMAIRGDDPLKIQQRAGHEDFKTTQGYIRTAEAVREGFGLPFPALPDTLISGAPGAVNDGAIARPIVHPLLTMRNYVEAPGIEPGSARHRDNLHSRT
;
A
#
# COMPACT_ATOMS: atom_id res chain seq x y z
N MET A 1 -55.31 0.80 -26.75
CA MET A 1 -54.04 0.11 -27.08
C MET A 1 -53.38 -0.40 -25.80
N ARG A 2 -53.09 -1.71 -25.66
CA ARG A 2 -52.34 -2.24 -24.50
C ARG A 2 -50.93 -1.67 -24.47
N LYS A 3 -50.54 -1.02 -23.35
CA LYS A 3 -49.16 -0.57 -23.15
C LYS A 3 -48.21 -1.77 -23.28
N ARG A 4 -47.34 -1.75 -24.29
CA ARG A 4 -46.33 -2.79 -24.48
C ARG A 4 -45.18 -2.51 -23.53
N THR A 5 -45.09 -3.28 -22.44
CA THR A 5 -44.02 -3.18 -21.44
C THR A 5 -42.74 -3.84 -21.97
N GLY A 6 -41.60 -3.19 -21.77
CA GLY A 6 -40.31 -3.80 -22.06
C GLY A 6 -40.08 -5.08 -21.24
N THR A 7 -39.38 -6.03 -21.82
CA THR A 7 -38.99 -7.29 -21.17
C THR A 7 -37.48 -7.33 -20.88
N ILE A 8 -37.08 -8.19 -19.96
CA ILE A 8 -35.67 -8.45 -19.70
C ILE A 8 -35.31 -9.89 -20.07
N VAL A 9 -34.11 -10.09 -20.55
CA VAL A 9 -33.55 -11.40 -20.92
C VAL A 9 -32.20 -11.57 -20.20
N LYS A 10 -31.93 -12.78 -19.75
CA LYS A 10 -30.63 -13.09 -19.14
C LYS A 10 -29.61 -13.42 -20.23
N THR A 11 -28.46 -12.76 -20.21
CA THR A 11 -27.35 -13.02 -21.15
C THR A 11 -26.55 -14.25 -20.73
N LYS A 12 -25.71 -14.79 -21.60
CA LYS A 12 -24.88 -16.00 -21.33
C LYS A 12 -23.93 -15.81 -20.14
N ASP A 13 -23.52 -14.56 -19.86
CA ASP A 13 -22.64 -14.17 -18.74
C ASP A 13 -23.44 -13.81 -17.46
N GLY A 14 -24.75 -14.13 -17.45
CA GLY A 14 -25.62 -13.96 -16.28
C GLY A 14 -26.12 -12.55 -16.01
N ARG A 15 -25.84 -11.58 -16.89
CA ARG A 15 -26.37 -10.21 -16.78
C ARG A 15 -27.79 -10.09 -17.31
N TRP A 16 -28.55 -9.10 -16.83
CA TRP A 16 -29.84 -8.75 -17.39
C TRP A 16 -29.67 -7.82 -18.58
N GLN A 17 -30.48 -8.01 -19.63
CA GLN A 17 -30.51 -7.20 -20.85
C GLN A 17 -31.95 -6.79 -21.13
N ALA A 18 -32.19 -5.50 -21.35
CA ALA A 18 -33.52 -5.01 -21.70
C ALA A 18 -33.83 -5.28 -23.18
N MET A 19 -35.03 -5.75 -23.45
CA MET A 19 -35.63 -5.82 -24.78
C MET A 19 -36.78 -4.84 -24.81
N ILE A 20 -36.66 -3.81 -25.63
CA ILE A 20 -37.66 -2.75 -25.77
C ILE A 20 -38.39 -2.86 -27.10
N THR A 21 -39.64 -2.36 -27.16
CA THR A 21 -40.44 -2.27 -28.38
C THR A 21 -40.49 -0.81 -28.82
N LEU A 22 -40.08 -0.53 -30.05
CA LEU A 22 -40.12 0.79 -30.65
C LEU A 22 -41.56 1.17 -31.09
N ALA A 23 -41.76 2.44 -31.51
CA ALA A 23 -43.04 2.95 -31.95
C ALA A 23 -43.58 2.22 -33.19
N ASP A 24 -42.68 1.75 -34.05
CA ASP A 24 -43.00 0.96 -35.26
C ASP A 24 -43.31 -0.52 -34.97
N GLY A 25 -43.25 -0.94 -33.72
CA GLY A 25 -43.46 -2.33 -33.29
C GLY A 25 -42.20 -3.19 -33.31
N THR A 26 -41.07 -2.70 -33.80
CA THR A 26 -39.77 -3.40 -33.82
C THR A 26 -39.26 -3.67 -32.41
N ARG A 27 -38.73 -4.85 -32.17
CA ARG A 27 -38.07 -5.18 -30.89
C ARG A 27 -36.58 -5.06 -30.99
N THR A 28 -35.97 -4.27 -30.10
CA THR A 28 -34.54 -4.04 -30.04
C THR A 28 -33.99 -4.43 -28.69
N ARG A 29 -32.82 -5.10 -28.69
CA ARG A 29 -32.05 -5.39 -27.49
C ARG A 29 -31.09 -4.23 -27.20
N LEU A 30 -31.09 -3.78 -25.96
CA LEU A 30 -30.14 -2.77 -25.48
C LEU A 30 -28.89 -3.44 -24.91
N GLU A 31 -27.87 -2.67 -24.59
CA GLU A 31 -26.68 -3.20 -23.89
C GLU A 31 -27.08 -3.85 -22.54
N PRO A 32 -26.37 -4.93 -22.12
CA PRO A 32 -26.66 -5.57 -20.84
C PRO A 32 -26.44 -4.61 -19.66
N PHE A 33 -27.28 -4.70 -18.65
CA PHE A 33 -27.10 -3.98 -17.41
C PHE A 33 -25.81 -4.44 -16.70
N PRO A 34 -25.23 -3.61 -15.82
CA PRO A 34 -24.07 -3.99 -15.02
C PRO A 34 -24.28 -5.29 -14.26
N LYS A 35 -23.19 -6.07 -14.10
CA LYS A 35 -23.22 -7.34 -13.36
C LYS A 35 -23.71 -7.10 -11.92
N GLY A 36 -24.61 -7.93 -11.43
CA GLY A 36 -25.21 -7.79 -10.09
C GLY A 36 -26.46 -6.90 -10.03
N THR A 37 -26.95 -6.36 -11.17
CA THR A 37 -28.21 -5.61 -11.18
C THR A 37 -29.38 -6.54 -10.78
N PRO A 38 -30.16 -6.24 -9.71
CA PRO A 38 -31.32 -7.02 -9.32
C PRO A 38 -32.36 -7.09 -10.43
N GLU A 39 -33.06 -8.23 -10.57
CA GLU A 39 -34.07 -8.45 -11.60
C GLU A 39 -35.16 -7.38 -11.59
N THR A 40 -35.68 -7.04 -10.40
CA THR A 40 -36.71 -6.01 -10.24
C THR A 40 -36.26 -4.65 -10.77
N LYS A 41 -35.00 -4.26 -10.49
CA LYS A 41 -34.40 -3.00 -10.95
C LYS A 41 -34.19 -3.02 -12.48
N ALA A 42 -33.73 -4.15 -13.03
CA ALA A 42 -33.59 -4.33 -14.48
C ALA A 42 -34.95 -4.27 -15.19
N ARG A 43 -35.97 -4.89 -14.62
CA ARG A 43 -37.37 -4.90 -15.16
C ARG A 43 -37.97 -3.49 -15.17
N ASN A 44 -37.85 -2.74 -14.07
CA ASN A 44 -38.35 -1.36 -13.99
C ASN A 44 -37.65 -0.44 -15.00
N LYS A 45 -36.32 -0.58 -15.16
CA LYS A 45 -35.59 0.16 -16.18
C LYS A 45 -35.98 -0.20 -17.60
N ALA A 46 -36.21 -1.48 -17.90
CA ALA A 46 -36.68 -1.93 -19.21
C ALA A 46 -38.07 -1.37 -19.54
N ALA A 47 -38.97 -1.33 -18.55
CA ALA A 47 -40.30 -0.73 -18.71
C ALA A 47 -40.21 0.77 -19.00
N PHE A 48 -39.43 1.52 -18.24
CA PHE A 48 -39.19 2.95 -18.45
C PHE A 48 -38.62 3.24 -19.85
N LEU A 49 -37.59 2.48 -20.27
CA LEU A 49 -36.98 2.66 -21.58
C LEU A 49 -37.93 2.34 -22.73
N SER A 50 -38.79 1.32 -22.57
CA SER A 50 -39.81 0.97 -23.54
C SER A 50 -40.88 2.07 -23.67
N GLU A 51 -41.32 2.67 -22.55
CA GLU A 51 -42.21 3.81 -22.55
C GLU A 51 -41.63 5.02 -23.29
N LYS A 52 -40.36 5.34 -23.03
CA LYS A 52 -39.63 6.41 -23.72
C LYS A 52 -39.47 6.14 -25.22
N ALA A 53 -39.20 4.88 -25.61
CA ALA A 53 -39.05 4.46 -27.00
C ALA A 53 -40.36 4.65 -27.79
N GLN A 54 -41.51 4.37 -27.15
CA GLN A 54 -42.83 4.53 -27.73
C GLN A 54 -43.26 6.00 -27.84
N ALA A 55 -42.85 6.84 -26.89
CA ALA A 55 -43.28 8.25 -26.83
C ALA A 55 -42.44 9.18 -27.72
N ARG A 56 -41.17 8.94 -27.92
CA ARG A 56 -40.22 9.92 -28.53
C ARG A 56 -39.24 9.34 -29.55
N GLY A 57 -39.35 8.07 -29.94
CA GLY A 57 -38.46 7.41 -30.91
C GLY A 57 -37.08 7.02 -30.40
N MET A 58 -36.25 6.40 -31.26
CA MET A 58 -35.00 5.76 -30.90
C MET A 58 -33.94 6.74 -30.35
N VAL A 59 -33.87 7.97 -30.87
CA VAL A 59 -32.89 8.98 -30.40
C VAL A 59 -33.12 9.32 -28.92
N SER A 60 -34.41 9.38 -28.51
CA SER A 60 -34.75 9.62 -27.12
C SER A 60 -34.44 8.42 -26.22
N VAL A 61 -34.55 7.20 -26.78
CA VAL A 61 -34.14 5.98 -26.06
C VAL A 61 -32.65 5.91 -25.87
N LEU A 62 -31.87 6.20 -26.88
CA LEU A 62 -30.39 6.22 -26.78
C LEU A 62 -29.94 7.24 -25.73
N LYS A 63 -30.53 8.45 -25.70
CA LYS A 63 -30.27 9.43 -24.64
C LYS A 63 -30.72 8.94 -23.26
N ALA A 64 -31.90 8.26 -23.18
CA ALA A 64 -32.37 7.71 -21.92
C ALA A 64 -31.57 6.49 -21.47
N VAL A 65 -31.04 5.68 -22.41
CA VAL A 65 -30.11 4.57 -22.12
C VAL A 65 -28.82 5.11 -21.57
N GLU A 66 -28.25 6.14 -22.16
CA GLU A 66 -27.05 6.80 -21.68
C GLU A 66 -27.24 7.37 -20.26
N VAL A 67 -28.39 7.99 -19.99
CA VAL A 67 -28.75 8.52 -18.67
C VAL A 67 -29.04 7.41 -17.65
N VAL A 68 -29.63 6.29 -18.06
CA VAL A 68 -30.06 5.20 -17.15
C VAL A 68 -28.95 4.17 -16.94
N LEU A 69 -28.16 3.86 -17.98
CA LEU A 69 -27.04 2.90 -17.89
C LEU A 69 -25.73 3.55 -17.45
N LYS A 70 -25.52 4.79 -17.86
CA LYS A 70 -24.35 5.61 -17.47
C LYS A 70 -24.81 7.05 -17.26
N PRO A 71 -25.44 7.37 -16.14
CA PRO A 71 -25.74 8.77 -15.84
C PRO A 71 -24.41 9.54 -15.86
N LYS A 72 -24.40 10.70 -16.53
CA LYS A 72 -23.21 11.60 -16.59
C LYS A 72 -22.65 11.90 -15.20
N ASP A 73 -23.51 11.83 -14.18
CA ASP A 73 -23.23 12.02 -12.76
C ASP A 73 -23.26 10.70 -11.96
N SER A 74 -23.02 9.54 -12.61
CA SER A 74 -22.96 8.29 -11.86
C SER A 74 -21.73 8.33 -10.94
N HIS A 75 -21.87 7.77 -9.75
CA HIS A 75 -20.78 7.63 -8.80
C HIS A 75 -19.53 6.98 -9.46
N GLU A 76 -19.74 6.04 -10.36
CA GLU A 76 -18.68 5.35 -11.11
C GLU A 76 -17.90 6.29 -12.04
N THR A 77 -18.58 7.26 -12.67
CA THR A 77 -17.94 8.27 -13.53
C THR A 77 -17.12 9.24 -12.69
N TRP A 78 -17.65 9.71 -11.56
CA TRP A 78 -16.94 10.57 -10.63
C TRP A 78 -15.71 9.86 -10.04
N LEU A 79 -15.88 8.60 -9.58
CA LEU A 79 -14.79 7.80 -9.04
C LEU A 79 -13.65 7.62 -10.04
N LYS A 80 -13.94 7.38 -11.32
CA LYS A 80 -12.91 7.27 -12.36
C LYS A 80 -12.11 8.54 -12.50
N LYS A 81 -12.77 9.70 -12.56
CA LYS A 81 -12.10 11.00 -12.61
C LYS A 81 -11.27 11.26 -11.36
N TRP A 82 -11.82 10.96 -10.18
CA TRP A 82 -11.13 11.11 -8.92
C TRP A 82 -9.88 10.22 -8.81
N CYS A 83 -9.96 8.97 -9.24
CA CYS A 83 -8.80 8.08 -9.31
C CYS A 83 -7.76 8.61 -10.29
N ALA A 84 -8.16 9.04 -11.49
CA ALA A 84 -7.25 9.57 -12.51
C ALA A 84 -6.51 10.84 -12.04
N ASP A 85 -7.21 11.77 -11.37
CA ASP A 85 -6.56 12.95 -10.76
C ASP A 85 -5.51 12.54 -9.73
N ARG A 86 -5.85 11.59 -8.86
CA ARG A 86 -4.92 11.12 -7.82
C ARG A 86 -3.71 10.39 -8.40
N GLU A 87 -3.90 9.58 -9.45
CA GLU A 87 -2.81 8.94 -10.19
C GLU A 87 -1.90 9.98 -10.86
N ALA A 88 -2.48 10.98 -11.53
CA ALA A 88 -1.73 12.08 -12.15
C ALA A 88 -0.91 12.90 -11.13
N ARG A 89 -1.39 13.00 -9.90
CA ARG A 89 -0.70 13.66 -8.78
C ARG A 89 0.28 12.75 -8.03
N GLY A 90 0.49 11.53 -8.50
CA GLY A 90 1.46 10.59 -7.93
C GLY A 90 1.05 9.92 -6.61
N TYR A 91 -0.25 9.88 -6.27
CA TYR A 91 -0.69 9.14 -5.07
C TYR A 91 -0.61 7.63 -5.28
N THR A 92 0.17 6.95 -4.46
CA THR A 92 0.37 5.48 -4.52
C THR A 92 -0.79 4.66 -3.95
N THR A 93 -1.72 5.31 -3.23
CA THR A 93 -2.85 4.64 -2.55
C THR A 93 -4.14 4.57 -3.38
N VAL A 94 -4.06 4.83 -4.69
CA VAL A 94 -5.27 4.86 -5.55
C VAL A 94 -5.88 3.46 -5.71
N ALA A 95 -5.05 2.44 -5.88
CA ALA A 95 -5.49 1.05 -5.96
C ALA A 95 -6.22 0.60 -4.69
N ASP A 96 -5.66 0.93 -3.51
CA ASP A 96 -6.30 0.67 -2.22
C ASP A 96 -7.65 1.40 -2.10
N SER A 97 -7.68 2.68 -2.47
CA SER A 97 -8.91 3.50 -2.42
C SER A 97 -9.99 2.92 -3.32
N LYS A 98 -9.63 2.46 -4.52
CA LYS A 98 -10.53 1.76 -5.45
C LYS A 98 -11.04 0.44 -4.87
N GLY A 99 -10.14 -0.31 -4.21
CA GLY A 99 -10.49 -1.54 -3.49
C GLY A 99 -11.45 -1.28 -2.31
N HIS A 100 -11.20 -0.26 -1.51
CA HIS A 100 -12.08 0.19 -0.42
C HIS A 100 -13.48 0.54 -0.94
N TYR A 101 -13.53 1.32 -2.01
CA TYR A 101 -14.80 1.68 -2.64
C TYR A 101 -15.54 0.44 -3.12
N THR A 102 -14.93 -0.37 -3.96
CA THR A 102 -15.61 -1.49 -4.62
C THR A 102 -16.09 -2.56 -3.64
N LYS A 103 -15.28 -2.87 -2.62
CA LYS A 103 -15.57 -3.97 -1.69
C LYS A 103 -16.43 -3.56 -0.50
N HIS A 104 -16.41 -2.28 -0.12
CA HIS A 104 -17.02 -1.86 1.15
C HIS A 104 -17.95 -0.64 1.01
N ILE A 105 -17.53 0.43 0.32
CA ILE A 105 -18.32 1.67 0.25
C ILE A 105 -19.50 1.49 -0.72
N ALA A 106 -19.24 1.01 -1.92
CA ALA A 106 -20.28 0.82 -2.93
C ALA A 106 -21.40 -0.15 -2.48
N PRO A 107 -21.12 -1.30 -1.84
CA PRO A 107 -22.16 -2.17 -1.34
C PRO A 107 -23.04 -1.54 -0.24
N SER A 108 -22.52 -0.58 0.51
CA SER A 108 -23.23 0.11 1.59
C SER A 108 -24.05 1.30 1.09
N ILE A 109 -23.41 2.23 0.37
CA ILE A 109 -23.98 3.53 0.00
C ILE A 109 -23.77 3.92 -1.47
N GLY A 110 -23.22 3.05 -2.31
CA GLY A 110 -22.83 3.34 -3.69
C GLY A 110 -23.98 3.30 -4.71
N ASP A 111 -25.23 3.12 -4.30
CA ASP A 111 -26.41 3.18 -5.15
C ASP A 111 -26.79 4.62 -5.54
N LYS A 112 -26.23 5.62 -4.87
CA LYS A 112 -26.41 7.05 -5.09
C LYS A 112 -25.13 7.70 -5.60
N PRO A 113 -25.20 8.74 -6.46
CA PRO A 113 -24.06 9.58 -6.77
C PRO A 113 -23.53 10.28 -5.51
N ILE A 114 -22.23 10.60 -5.48
CA ILE A 114 -21.60 11.21 -4.30
C ILE A 114 -22.23 12.58 -3.93
N LYS A 115 -22.77 13.30 -4.91
CA LYS A 115 -23.50 14.56 -4.67
C LYS A 115 -24.75 14.38 -3.80
N ASP A 116 -25.34 13.19 -3.81
CA ASP A 116 -26.58 12.86 -3.09
C ASP A 116 -26.32 12.10 -1.77
N TRP A 117 -25.06 11.91 -1.38
CA TRP A 117 -24.74 11.30 -0.08
C TRP A 117 -25.15 12.22 1.05
N THR A 118 -25.73 11.66 2.09
CA THR A 118 -26.21 12.35 3.28
C THR A 118 -25.44 11.95 4.53
N PRO A 119 -25.50 12.71 5.61
CA PRO A 119 -24.95 12.28 6.90
C PRO A 119 -25.53 10.95 7.39
N ALA A 120 -26.78 10.60 7.00
CA ALA A 120 -27.37 9.31 7.30
C ALA A 120 -26.68 8.17 6.54
N ASP A 121 -26.31 8.38 5.27
CA ASP A 121 -25.56 7.39 4.49
C ASP A 121 -24.17 7.18 5.10
N MET A 122 -23.51 8.25 5.55
CA MET A 122 -22.21 8.14 6.22
C MET A 122 -22.31 7.38 7.55
N ARG A 123 -23.35 7.63 8.35
CA ARG A 123 -23.61 6.84 9.58
C ARG A 123 -23.87 5.36 9.27
N LYS A 124 -24.62 5.07 8.19
CA LYS A 124 -24.86 3.70 7.73
C LYS A 124 -23.56 3.01 7.35
N LEU A 125 -22.68 3.66 6.56
CA LEU A 125 -21.38 3.11 6.21
C LEU A 125 -20.55 2.82 7.47
N CYS A 126 -20.53 3.74 8.44
CA CYS A 126 -19.82 3.57 9.70
C CYS A 126 -20.33 2.32 10.44
N ALA A 127 -21.65 2.17 10.63
CA ALA A 127 -22.26 1.03 11.30
C ALA A 127 -21.96 -0.31 10.57
N ASP A 128 -21.99 -0.33 9.23
CA ASP A 128 -21.62 -1.49 8.43
C ASP A 128 -20.14 -1.89 8.63
N LEU A 129 -19.25 -0.89 8.76
CA LEU A 129 -17.83 -1.12 9.00
C LEU A 129 -17.57 -1.64 10.42
N ASP A 130 -18.25 -1.07 11.43
CA ASP A 130 -18.17 -1.54 12.82
C ASP A 130 -18.72 -2.97 12.96
N GLY A 131 -19.85 -3.28 12.33
CA GLY A 131 -20.38 -4.63 12.27
C GLY A 131 -19.40 -5.64 11.66
N LYS A 132 -18.72 -5.27 10.56
CA LYS A 132 -17.69 -6.11 9.95
C LYS A 132 -16.45 -6.28 10.84
N ALA A 133 -16.06 -5.24 11.57
CA ALA A 133 -14.94 -5.29 12.49
C ALA A 133 -15.26 -6.16 13.72
N GLN A 134 -16.46 -6.03 14.29
CA GLN A 134 -16.95 -6.86 15.40
C GLN A 134 -17.08 -8.33 15.01
N ALA A 135 -17.57 -8.61 13.80
CA ALA A 135 -17.63 -9.96 13.24
C ALA A 135 -16.24 -10.54 12.88
N GLY A 136 -15.15 -9.78 13.01
CA GLY A 136 -13.79 -10.21 12.67
C GLY A 136 -13.52 -10.38 11.17
N SER A 137 -14.44 -9.95 10.29
CA SER A 137 -14.27 -10.06 8.85
C SER A 137 -13.26 -9.04 8.30
N ILE A 138 -13.06 -7.91 8.98
CA ILE A 138 -12.00 -6.94 8.75
C ILE A 138 -11.39 -6.50 10.09
N ALA A 139 -10.14 -6.04 10.06
CA ALA A 139 -9.54 -5.42 11.24
C ALA A 139 -10.11 -4.00 11.42
N TRP A 140 -10.23 -3.53 12.69
CA TRP A 140 -10.68 -2.16 12.97
C TRP A 140 -9.85 -1.10 12.22
N LYS A 141 -8.54 -1.32 12.06
CA LYS A 141 -7.68 -0.43 11.29
C LYS A 141 -8.05 -0.39 9.81
N THR A 142 -8.49 -1.52 9.25
CA THR A 142 -9.01 -1.58 7.88
C THR A 142 -10.32 -0.80 7.77
N ALA A 143 -11.24 -0.96 8.74
CA ALA A 143 -12.47 -0.18 8.81
C ALA A 143 -12.17 1.33 8.84
N PHE A 144 -11.21 1.74 9.66
CA PHE A 144 -10.75 3.14 9.75
C PHE A 144 -10.16 3.65 8.44
N ASN A 145 -9.38 2.83 7.71
CA ASN A 145 -8.80 3.22 6.42
C ASN A 145 -9.88 3.35 5.34
N ILE A 146 -10.89 2.45 5.33
CA ILE A 146 -12.04 2.54 4.42
C ILE A 146 -12.83 3.82 4.69
N TRP A 147 -13.10 4.12 5.97
CA TRP A 147 -13.74 5.35 6.39
C TRP A 147 -12.95 6.57 5.92
N GLY A 148 -11.63 6.58 6.14
CA GLY A 148 -10.73 7.64 5.66
C GLY A 148 -10.74 7.82 4.13
N THR A 149 -11.01 6.75 3.36
CA THR A 149 -11.23 6.85 1.92
C THR A 149 -12.55 7.55 1.62
N ALA A 150 -13.64 7.15 2.28
CA ALA A 150 -14.96 7.75 2.06
C ALA A 150 -15.01 9.25 2.45
N THR A 151 -14.41 9.61 3.60
CA THR A 151 -14.34 11.02 4.03
C THR A 151 -13.52 11.86 3.05
N ARG A 152 -12.38 11.35 2.57
CA ARG A 152 -11.57 12.04 1.56
C ARG A 152 -12.30 12.21 0.23
N MET A 153 -13.10 11.24 -0.18
CA MET A 153 -13.96 11.38 -1.35
C MET A 153 -14.98 12.51 -1.15
N CYS A 154 -15.57 12.62 0.05
CA CYS A 154 -16.48 13.70 0.38
C CYS A 154 -15.77 15.07 0.40
N ASP A 155 -14.56 15.14 0.99
CA ASP A 155 -13.75 16.36 0.99
C ASP A 155 -13.43 16.82 -0.43
N ASP A 156 -12.97 15.90 -1.30
CA ASP A 156 -12.64 16.20 -2.69
C ASP A 156 -13.89 16.57 -3.52
N ALA A 157 -15.06 16.01 -3.18
CA ALA A 157 -16.33 16.38 -3.81
C ALA A 157 -16.79 17.81 -3.48
N CYS A 158 -16.30 18.38 -2.35
CA CYS A 158 -16.58 19.77 -1.95
C CYS A 158 -15.48 20.75 -2.39
N ALA A 159 -14.20 20.36 -2.24
CA ALA A 159 -13.08 21.29 -2.26
C ALA A 159 -11.88 20.82 -3.11
N SER A 160 -12.09 19.96 -4.10
CA SER A 160 -11.01 19.55 -5.02
C SER A 160 -10.40 20.72 -5.77
N LYS A 161 -9.11 20.63 -6.08
CA LYS A 161 -8.44 21.56 -7.03
C LYS A 161 -8.97 21.39 -8.46
N VAL A 162 -9.55 20.23 -8.79
CA VAL A 162 -10.18 19.95 -10.07
C VAL A 162 -11.66 20.30 -9.98
N GLU A 163 -12.10 21.28 -10.78
CA GLU A 163 -13.47 21.80 -10.74
C GLU A 163 -14.52 20.71 -11.03
N GLU A 164 -14.23 19.82 -11.97
CA GLU A 164 -15.12 18.71 -12.34
C GLU A 164 -15.37 17.69 -11.22
N LEU A 165 -14.54 17.66 -10.18
CA LEU A 165 -14.71 16.83 -9.01
C LEU A 165 -15.56 17.50 -7.95
N ARG A 166 -15.68 18.84 -7.97
CA ARG A 166 -16.55 19.60 -7.06
C ARG A 166 -17.99 19.49 -7.51
N VAL A 167 -18.73 18.60 -6.86
CA VAL A 167 -20.12 18.26 -7.22
C VAL A 167 -21.12 18.57 -6.10
N ARG A 168 -20.65 19.17 -5.02
CA ARG A 168 -21.44 19.56 -3.85
C ARG A 168 -20.76 20.65 -3.04
N ASP A 169 -21.55 21.37 -2.24
CA ASP A 169 -21.09 22.48 -1.40
C ASP A 169 -20.89 22.08 0.07
N ASP A 170 -21.56 21.02 0.52
CA ASP A 170 -21.52 20.53 1.90
C ASP A 170 -20.82 19.17 2.00
N ASN A 171 -20.14 18.89 3.10
CA ASN A 171 -19.49 17.60 3.36
C ASN A 171 -20.38 16.73 4.26
N PRO A 172 -20.96 15.62 3.75
CA PRO A 172 -21.84 14.75 4.52
C PRO A 172 -21.12 13.97 5.64
N ALA A 173 -19.81 13.95 5.63
CA ALA A 173 -19.01 13.32 6.70
C ALA A 173 -18.79 14.26 7.89
N THR A 174 -19.07 15.57 7.73
CA THR A 174 -18.89 16.55 8.80
C THR A 174 -19.82 16.21 9.98
N GLY A 175 -19.23 16.14 11.18
CA GLY A 175 -19.96 15.78 12.40
C GLY A 175 -20.35 14.31 12.53
N VAL A 176 -20.00 13.47 11.56
CA VAL A 176 -20.21 12.02 11.67
C VAL A 176 -18.95 11.36 12.24
N ARG A 177 -19.12 10.67 13.39
CA ARG A 177 -18.04 9.93 14.01
C ARG A 177 -17.67 8.70 13.17
N GLY A 178 -16.37 8.46 12.98
CA GLY A 178 -15.87 7.29 12.27
C GLY A 178 -15.95 6.00 13.09
N PRO A 179 -15.56 4.86 12.49
CA PRO A 179 -15.60 3.55 13.13
C PRO A 179 -14.85 3.49 14.46
N ASP A 180 -15.34 2.66 15.37
CA ASP A 180 -14.76 2.49 16.69
C ASP A 180 -13.34 1.90 16.60
N ARG A 181 -12.47 2.41 17.47
CA ARG A 181 -11.12 1.90 17.59
C ARG A 181 -11.11 0.62 18.43
N GLY A 182 -10.63 -0.46 17.85
CA GLY A 182 -10.37 -1.69 18.57
C GLY A 182 -9.00 -1.72 19.24
N ALA A 183 -8.67 -2.83 19.88
CA ALA A 183 -7.38 -3.05 20.51
C ALA A 183 -6.24 -3.04 19.48
N ASP A 184 -5.14 -2.38 19.81
CA ASP A 184 -3.92 -2.44 19.00
C ASP A 184 -3.26 -3.82 19.18
N LYS A 185 -2.87 -4.42 18.07
CA LYS A 185 -2.11 -5.68 18.09
C LYS A 185 -0.68 -5.41 18.54
N LEU A 186 -0.15 -6.26 19.41
CA LEU A 186 1.24 -6.20 19.83
C LEU A 186 2.18 -6.31 18.64
N LYS A 187 3.15 -5.38 18.55
CA LYS A 187 4.23 -5.45 17.57
C LYS A 187 5.14 -6.62 17.91
N GLN A 188 5.54 -7.36 16.88
CA GLN A 188 6.49 -8.46 17.05
C GLN A 188 7.93 -7.95 16.91
N PHE A 189 8.85 -8.64 17.56
CA PHE A 189 10.29 -8.48 17.41
C PHE A 189 10.97 -9.82 17.65
N LEU A 190 12.23 -9.94 17.23
CA LEU A 190 13.08 -11.11 17.47
C LEU A 190 14.09 -10.78 18.57
N TYR A 191 14.31 -11.71 19.49
CA TYR A 191 15.41 -11.65 20.44
C TYR A 191 16.76 -11.87 19.72
N PRO A 192 17.89 -11.36 20.25
CA PRO A 192 19.21 -11.63 19.69
C PRO A 192 19.50 -13.12 19.50
N SER A 193 19.12 -13.95 20.48
CA SER A 193 19.26 -15.41 20.41
C SER A 193 18.41 -16.05 19.29
N GLU A 194 17.24 -15.51 19.02
CA GLU A 194 16.38 -16.00 17.93
C GLU A 194 16.96 -15.65 16.55
N VAL A 195 17.51 -14.45 16.41
CA VAL A 195 18.18 -14.04 15.18
C VAL A 195 19.45 -14.87 14.96
N LEU A 196 20.29 -15.04 15.97
CA LEU A 196 21.48 -15.90 15.90
C LEU A 196 21.11 -17.34 15.51
N LYS A 197 20.09 -17.90 16.15
CA LYS A 197 19.59 -19.25 15.83
C LYS A 197 19.15 -19.37 14.37
N PHE A 198 18.47 -18.35 13.84
CA PHE A 198 18.02 -18.31 12.46
C PHE A 198 19.19 -18.22 11.49
N ILE A 199 20.09 -17.27 11.69
CA ILE A 199 21.19 -16.98 10.75
C ILE A 199 22.31 -18.04 10.79
N SER A 200 22.44 -18.78 11.90
CA SER A 200 23.39 -19.89 12.03
C SER A 200 22.85 -21.21 11.50
N HIS A 201 21.54 -21.32 11.25
CA HIS A 201 20.94 -22.57 10.79
C HIS A 201 21.19 -22.76 9.29
N LEU A 202 22.18 -23.58 8.93
CA LEU A 202 22.62 -23.78 7.55
C LEU A 202 21.52 -24.20 6.57
N PRO A 203 20.49 -25.02 6.96
CA PRO A 203 19.36 -25.30 6.08
C PRO A 203 18.54 -24.11 5.64
N VAL A 204 18.63 -22.95 6.32
CA VAL A 204 18.04 -21.69 5.82
C VAL A 204 18.92 -21.18 4.67
N PRO A 205 18.35 -20.87 3.49
CA PRO A 205 19.11 -20.33 2.37
C PRO A 205 19.93 -19.10 2.75
N LEU A 206 21.16 -19.00 2.23
CA LEU A 206 22.09 -17.92 2.54
C LEU A 206 21.46 -16.54 2.31
N LEU A 207 20.69 -16.38 1.23
CA LEU A 207 19.94 -15.14 0.96
C LEU A 207 19.06 -14.74 2.14
N TRP A 208 18.26 -15.66 2.70
CA TRP A 208 17.39 -15.38 3.83
C TRP A 208 18.16 -15.04 5.11
N ARG A 209 19.25 -15.77 5.36
CA ARG A 209 20.10 -15.54 6.53
C ARG A 209 20.73 -14.14 6.47
N ARG A 210 21.34 -13.77 5.31
CA ARG A 210 21.94 -12.46 5.07
C ARG A 210 20.90 -11.34 5.10
N LEU A 211 19.75 -11.55 4.47
CA LEU A 211 18.67 -10.55 4.41
C LEU A 211 18.10 -10.24 5.79
N VAL A 212 17.85 -11.25 6.62
CA VAL A 212 17.35 -11.05 8.00
C VAL A 212 18.41 -10.36 8.86
N ALA A 213 19.69 -10.80 8.81
CA ALA A 213 20.77 -10.14 9.52
C ALA A 213 20.86 -8.66 9.12
N PHE A 214 20.93 -8.38 7.82
CA PHE A 214 21.00 -7.02 7.31
C PHE A 214 19.80 -6.17 7.76
N ALA A 215 18.57 -6.68 7.63
CA ALA A 215 17.36 -5.95 7.96
C ALA A 215 17.24 -5.61 9.46
N VAL A 216 17.72 -6.48 10.34
CA VAL A 216 17.77 -6.22 11.79
C VAL A 216 18.83 -5.20 12.14
N TYR A 217 20.04 -5.35 11.58
CA TYR A 217 21.20 -4.52 11.93
C TYR A 217 21.21 -3.15 11.24
N SER A 218 20.53 -3.00 10.10
CA SER A 218 20.35 -1.71 9.43
C SER A 218 19.04 -1.02 9.78
N TYR A 219 18.11 -1.72 10.40
CA TYR A 219 16.74 -1.25 10.73
C TYR A 219 16.06 -0.48 9.60
N MET A 220 16.42 -0.76 8.35
CA MET A 220 15.84 -0.17 7.14
C MET A 220 14.45 -0.76 6.84
N ARG A 221 13.66 -0.02 6.06
CA ARG A 221 12.38 -0.53 5.54
C ARG A 221 12.65 -1.54 4.41
N ASP A 222 11.75 -2.53 4.24
CA ASP A 222 11.83 -3.53 3.16
C ASP A 222 12.04 -2.89 1.77
N ALA A 223 11.28 -1.85 1.47
CA ALA A 223 11.38 -1.15 0.19
C ALA A 223 12.72 -0.38 0.02
N GLU A 224 13.31 0.10 1.10
CA GLU A 224 14.62 0.76 1.10
C GLU A 224 15.74 -0.27 0.88
N ILE A 225 15.66 -1.45 1.52
CA ILE A 225 16.63 -2.55 1.32
C ILE A 225 16.62 -3.03 -0.13
N ARG A 226 15.43 -3.14 -0.74
CA ARG A 226 15.28 -3.53 -2.15
C ARG A 226 15.89 -2.54 -3.13
N ALA A 227 15.96 -1.27 -2.78
CA ALA A 227 16.49 -0.20 -3.62
C ALA A 227 17.98 0.06 -3.38
N LEU A 228 18.58 -0.52 -2.32
CA LEU A 228 19.93 -0.21 -1.87
C LEU A 228 20.97 -0.70 -2.86
N SER A 229 21.80 0.21 -3.35
CA SER A 229 22.97 -0.08 -4.19
C SER A 229 24.26 -0.06 -3.37
N TRP A 230 25.33 -0.62 -3.92
CA TRP A 230 26.65 -0.54 -3.30
C TRP A 230 27.22 0.88 -3.32
N ASP A 231 26.74 1.76 -4.22
CA ASP A 231 27.11 3.18 -4.26
C ASP A 231 26.60 3.94 -3.02
N ASP A 232 25.55 3.42 -2.38
CA ASP A 232 24.98 3.99 -1.16
C ASP A 232 25.65 3.50 0.12
N VAL A 233 26.56 2.52 0.02
CA VAL A 233 27.23 1.90 1.17
C VAL A 233 28.68 2.43 1.29
N ASP A 234 28.85 3.39 2.18
CA ASP A 234 30.14 3.99 2.50
C ASP A 234 30.80 3.22 3.65
N LEU A 235 31.68 2.28 3.30
CA LEU A 235 32.43 1.49 4.28
C LEU A 235 33.56 2.30 4.93
N GLU A 236 34.06 3.33 4.27
CA GLU A 236 35.12 4.18 4.82
C GLU A 236 34.60 5.00 6.01
N HIS A 237 33.45 5.64 5.84
CA HIS A 237 32.81 6.45 6.88
C HIS A 237 31.74 5.71 7.69
N ASN A 238 31.61 4.38 7.55
CA ASN A 238 30.66 3.53 8.27
C ASN A 238 29.21 4.00 8.19
N SER A 239 28.75 4.35 6.99
CA SER A 239 27.37 4.84 6.81
C SER A 239 26.70 4.26 5.57
N ILE A 240 25.36 4.13 5.64
CA ILE A 240 24.49 3.79 4.52
C ILE A 240 23.63 5.01 4.23
N HIS A 241 23.62 5.47 2.97
CA HIS A 241 22.77 6.55 2.52
C HIS A 241 21.41 6.00 2.07
N VAL A 242 20.35 6.36 2.78
CA VAL A 242 18.98 5.89 2.48
C VAL A 242 18.19 7.06 1.93
N HIS A 243 18.02 7.09 0.60
CA HIS A 243 17.36 8.20 -0.11
C HIS A 243 16.25 7.73 -1.05
N GLN A 244 16.18 6.43 -1.33
CA GLN A 244 15.21 5.85 -2.26
C GLN A 244 14.61 4.55 -1.74
N ALA A 245 13.49 4.17 -2.33
CA ALA A 245 12.78 2.94 -2.04
C ALA A 245 12.25 2.33 -3.35
N LEU A 246 12.16 1.01 -3.43
CA LEU A 246 11.54 0.34 -4.56
C LEU A 246 10.04 0.15 -4.28
N GLU A 247 9.21 0.81 -5.08
CA GLU A 247 7.76 0.63 -4.99
C GLU A 247 7.37 -0.79 -5.43
N ARG A 248 6.56 -1.44 -4.58
CA ARG A 248 6.27 -2.87 -4.74
C ARG A 248 5.46 -3.19 -5.99
N GLU A 249 4.51 -2.33 -6.33
CA GLU A 249 3.56 -2.59 -7.42
C GLU A 249 4.13 -2.22 -8.79
N SER A 250 4.76 -1.07 -8.88
CA SER A 250 5.31 -0.55 -10.14
C SER A 250 6.75 -1.00 -10.43
N GLY A 251 7.48 -1.45 -9.40
CA GLY A 251 8.92 -1.71 -9.49
C GLY A 251 9.76 -0.46 -9.71
N ARG A 252 9.19 0.75 -9.52
CA ARG A 252 9.88 2.01 -9.73
C ARG A 252 10.65 2.44 -8.49
N LEU A 253 11.77 3.10 -8.71
CA LEU A 253 12.46 3.83 -7.66
C LEU A 253 11.66 5.10 -7.35
N VAL A 254 11.37 5.27 -6.07
CA VAL A 254 10.67 6.44 -5.54
C VAL A 254 11.46 7.01 -4.36
N PRO A 255 11.32 8.31 -4.07
CA PRO A 255 11.87 8.85 -2.83
C PRO A 255 11.38 8.08 -1.61
N THR A 256 12.15 8.08 -0.54
CA THR A 256 11.73 7.50 0.74
C THR A 256 10.42 8.13 1.22
N LYS A 257 9.62 7.38 1.98
CA LYS A 257 8.39 7.88 2.58
C LYS A 257 8.70 9.12 3.42
N GLY A 258 7.98 10.23 3.14
CA GLY A 258 8.24 11.53 3.78
C GLY A 258 9.39 12.33 3.14
N MET A 259 9.91 11.90 1.98
CA MET A 259 11.01 12.56 1.23
C MET A 259 12.28 12.83 2.09
N GLN A 260 12.46 12.05 3.16
CA GLN A 260 13.59 12.24 4.08
C GLN A 260 14.76 11.35 3.67
N ASN A 261 15.82 12.00 3.21
CA ASN A 261 17.11 11.35 3.07
C ASN A 261 17.78 11.23 4.44
N ARG A 262 18.36 10.09 4.72
CA ARG A 262 19.09 9.89 5.98
C ARG A 262 20.33 9.04 5.80
N ARG A 263 21.29 9.22 6.68
CA ARG A 263 22.42 8.32 6.83
C ARG A 263 22.20 7.41 8.03
N VAL A 264 22.37 6.13 7.82
CA VAL A 264 22.27 5.09 8.84
C VAL A 264 23.69 4.62 9.13
N PRO A 265 24.17 4.71 10.39
CA PRO A 265 25.48 4.18 10.72
C PRO A 265 25.48 2.65 10.57
N ILE A 266 26.57 2.11 10.04
CA ILE A 266 26.78 0.67 9.95
C ILE A 266 27.12 0.15 11.36
N GLU A 267 26.29 -0.77 11.86
CA GLU A 267 26.59 -1.45 13.13
C GLU A 267 27.92 -2.23 13.01
N PRO A 268 28.80 -2.14 14.01
CA PRO A 268 30.14 -2.77 13.92
C PRO A 268 30.11 -4.23 13.51
N ASN A 269 29.17 -5.01 14.05
CA ASN A 269 29.05 -6.42 13.74
C ASN A 269 28.35 -6.72 12.39
N LEU A 270 27.78 -5.72 11.70
CA LEU A 270 27.28 -5.85 10.33
C LEU A 270 28.38 -5.63 9.29
N ARG A 271 29.42 -4.83 9.63
CA ARG A 271 30.47 -4.44 8.70
C ARG A 271 31.15 -5.61 8.01
N PRO A 272 31.63 -6.67 8.72
CA PRO A 272 32.28 -7.82 8.07
C PRO A 272 31.39 -8.50 7.01
N LEU A 273 30.08 -8.56 7.25
CA LEU A 273 29.13 -9.11 6.27
C LEU A 273 29.06 -8.25 5.02
N LEU A 274 29.00 -6.93 5.16
CA LEU A 274 28.96 -6.00 4.03
C LEU A 274 30.25 -6.05 3.22
N GLU A 275 31.39 -6.11 3.86
CA GLU A 275 32.71 -6.23 3.20
C GLU A 275 32.77 -7.53 2.37
N ALA A 276 32.35 -8.66 2.94
CA ALA A 276 32.31 -9.94 2.24
C ALA A 276 31.34 -9.91 1.05
N MET A 277 30.12 -9.43 1.25
CA MET A 277 29.13 -9.34 0.18
C MET A 277 29.56 -8.38 -0.95
N ARG A 278 30.19 -7.24 -0.61
CA ARG A 278 30.72 -6.29 -1.59
C ARG A 278 31.81 -6.91 -2.45
N LYS A 279 32.72 -7.70 -1.83
CA LYS A 279 33.77 -8.42 -2.52
C LYS A 279 33.24 -9.46 -3.51
N GLU A 280 32.15 -10.15 -3.17
CA GLU A 280 31.52 -11.18 -4.04
C GLU A 280 31.02 -10.60 -5.38
N VAL A 281 30.65 -9.30 -5.41
CA VAL A 281 30.09 -8.61 -6.59
C VAL A 281 30.96 -7.44 -7.07
N ASN A 282 32.23 -7.34 -6.62
CA ASN A 282 33.14 -6.24 -6.93
C ASN A 282 32.57 -4.84 -6.61
N GLY A 283 31.64 -4.75 -5.67
CA GLY A 283 31.02 -3.51 -5.24
C GLY A 283 30.04 -2.90 -6.27
N GLU A 284 29.54 -3.68 -7.20
CA GLU A 284 28.62 -3.20 -8.24
C GLU A 284 27.16 -3.61 -8.03
N GLY A 285 26.24 -2.76 -8.46
CA GLY A 285 24.82 -3.03 -8.49
C GLY A 285 24.12 -2.99 -7.12
N LEU A 286 23.05 -3.76 -6.97
CA LEU A 286 22.28 -3.83 -5.74
C LEU A 286 22.95 -4.68 -4.66
N VAL A 287 22.81 -4.28 -3.40
CA VAL A 287 23.26 -5.08 -2.25
C VAL A 287 22.53 -6.43 -2.19
N PHE A 288 21.25 -6.45 -2.56
CA PHE A 288 20.45 -7.67 -2.71
C PHE A 288 19.83 -7.73 -4.13
N PRO A 289 20.59 -8.23 -5.15
CA PRO A 289 20.07 -8.32 -6.52
C PRO A 289 18.97 -9.35 -6.68
N VAL A 290 18.92 -10.32 -5.78
CA VAL A 290 17.86 -11.33 -5.68
C VAL A 290 17.10 -11.11 -4.38
N TYR A 291 15.78 -11.14 -4.43
CA TYR A 291 14.94 -10.88 -3.27
C TYR A 291 13.73 -11.82 -3.24
N PRO A 292 13.27 -12.25 -2.05
CA PRO A 292 12.05 -13.05 -1.96
C PRO A 292 10.85 -12.34 -2.58
N VAL A 293 10.00 -13.08 -3.28
CA VAL A 293 8.79 -12.52 -3.89
C VAL A 293 7.95 -11.82 -2.82
N ALA A 294 7.54 -10.58 -3.10
CA ALA A 294 6.90 -9.70 -2.14
C ALA A 294 5.68 -10.31 -1.43
N GLU A 295 4.84 -11.04 -2.18
CA GLU A 295 3.62 -11.68 -1.67
C GLU A 295 3.92 -12.80 -0.68
N HIS A 296 5.10 -13.41 -0.77
CA HIS A 296 5.50 -14.56 0.03
C HIS A 296 6.53 -14.24 1.10
N THR A 297 7.10 -13.03 1.12
CA THR A 297 8.18 -12.66 2.06
C THR A 297 7.80 -12.93 3.52
N ALA A 298 6.61 -12.52 3.94
CA ALA A 298 6.16 -12.72 5.33
C ALA A 298 5.90 -14.20 5.65
N ARG A 299 5.38 -14.97 4.71
CA ARG A 299 5.16 -16.40 4.86
C ARG A 299 6.50 -17.16 4.88
N GLY A 300 7.37 -16.87 3.94
CA GLY A 300 8.70 -17.46 3.85
C GLY A 300 9.52 -17.23 5.12
N LEU A 301 9.52 -16.00 5.65
CA LEU A 301 10.17 -15.70 6.93
C LEU A 301 9.65 -16.59 8.07
N ARG A 302 8.32 -16.70 8.23
CA ARG A 302 7.73 -17.53 9.29
C ARG A 302 8.07 -19.01 9.13
N ASP A 303 8.08 -19.52 7.91
CA ASP A 303 8.38 -20.93 7.63
C ASP A 303 9.85 -21.23 7.92
N TRP A 304 10.78 -20.33 7.57
CA TRP A 304 12.19 -20.47 7.89
C TRP A 304 12.48 -20.27 9.38
N LEU A 305 11.78 -19.37 10.07
CA LEU A 305 11.88 -19.25 11.54
C LEU A 305 11.50 -20.56 12.23
N ARG A 306 10.39 -21.20 11.83
CA ARG A 306 10.00 -22.48 12.41
C ARG A 306 11.03 -23.59 12.14
N ARG A 307 11.53 -23.68 10.91
CA ARG A 307 12.54 -24.67 10.50
C ARG A 307 13.87 -24.48 11.24
N SER A 308 14.28 -23.24 11.48
CA SER A 308 15.46 -22.92 12.28
C SER A 308 15.25 -23.13 13.78
N GLY A 309 14.08 -23.55 14.20
CA GLY A 309 13.76 -23.82 15.60
C GLY A 309 13.39 -22.57 16.41
N VAL A 310 13.09 -21.44 15.76
CA VAL A 310 12.51 -20.26 16.39
C VAL A 310 10.99 -20.44 16.44
N LYS A 311 10.50 -21.00 17.57
CA LYS A 311 9.13 -21.48 17.70
C LYS A 311 8.32 -20.69 18.74
N ARG A 312 8.76 -19.49 19.15
CA ARG A 312 8.03 -18.66 20.11
C ARG A 312 6.60 -18.42 19.58
N ALA A 313 5.60 -18.87 20.34
CA ALA A 313 4.21 -18.97 19.88
C ALA A 313 3.64 -17.63 19.40
N GLU A 314 4.02 -16.54 20.06
CA GLU A 314 3.56 -15.17 19.72
C GLU A 314 3.96 -14.74 18.30
N LEU A 315 5.11 -15.18 17.78
CA LEU A 315 5.57 -14.88 16.43
C LEU A 315 4.65 -15.47 15.34
N HIS A 316 3.93 -16.52 15.68
CA HIS A 316 3.15 -17.32 14.73
C HIS A 316 1.63 -17.24 14.99
N LYS A 317 1.21 -16.48 16.00
CA LYS A 317 -0.20 -16.34 16.38
C LYS A 317 -0.81 -15.10 15.73
N ASN A 318 -1.99 -15.27 15.13
CA ASN A 318 -2.81 -14.16 14.68
C ASN A 318 -4.15 -14.19 15.42
N SER A 319 -4.43 -13.15 16.22
CA SER A 319 -5.63 -13.03 17.04
C SER A 319 -6.06 -11.56 17.11
N LEU A 320 -7.03 -11.24 17.92
CA LEU A 320 -7.45 -9.85 18.15
C LEU A 320 -6.32 -8.99 18.71
N THR A 321 -5.45 -9.55 19.56
CA THR A 321 -4.38 -8.84 20.27
C THR A 321 -2.97 -9.10 19.70
N HIS A 322 -2.80 -10.13 18.87
CA HIS A 322 -1.51 -10.54 18.31
C HIS A 322 -1.54 -10.51 16.80
N LYS A 323 -0.41 -10.18 16.21
CA LYS A 323 -0.16 -10.22 14.78
C LYS A 323 0.99 -11.18 14.49
N ASN A 324 0.85 -12.05 13.50
CA ASN A 324 1.97 -12.84 13.00
C ASN A 324 3.16 -11.96 12.66
N ILE A 325 4.37 -12.44 12.94
CA ILE A 325 5.59 -11.76 12.49
C ILE A 325 5.61 -11.59 10.97
N THR A 326 6.03 -10.43 10.54
CA THR A 326 6.24 -10.07 9.12
C THR A 326 7.68 -9.63 8.91
N PHE A 327 8.10 -9.50 7.66
CA PHE A 327 9.45 -9.02 7.37
C PHE A 327 9.71 -7.60 7.93
N HIS A 328 8.69 -6.75 7.99
CA HIS A 328 8.81 -5.43 8.62
C HIS A 328 9.18 -5.49 10.12
N ASP A 329 8.87 -6.59 10.79
CA ASP A 329 9.17 -6.76 12.20
C ASP A 329 10.67 -7.05 12.46
N THR A 330 11.49 -7.36 11.41
CA THR A 330 12.96 -7.38 11.51
C THR A 330 13.50 -5.98 11.80
N ARG A 331 12.94 -4.95 11.15
CA ARG A 331 13.23 -3.55 11.50
C ARG A 331 12.78 -3.20 12.91
N ALA A 332 11.59 -3.67 13.31
CA ALA A 332 11.11 -3.48 14.68
C ALA A 332 12.08 -4.11 15.70
N SER A 333 12.66 -5.28 15.37
CA SER A 333 13.70 -5.92 16.19
C SER A 333 14.93 -5.02 16.37
N GLY A 334 15.50 -4.50 15.29
CA GLY A 334 16.67 -3.61 15.36
C GLY A 334 16.39 -2.34 16.18
N LEU A 335 15.22 -1.72 16.02
CA LEU A 335 14.86 -0.52 16.79
C LEU A 335 14.64 -0.84 18.28
N THR A 336 14.05 -1.99 18.60
CA THR A 336 13.92 -2.46 19.99
C THR A 336 15.30 -2.73 20.58
N TRP A 337 16.23 -3.35 19.82
CA TRP A 337 17.59 -3.61 20.26
C TRP A 337 18.38 -2.31 20.54
N MET A 338 18.21 -1.27 19.71
CA MET A 338 18.79 0.06 19.99
C MET A 338 18.26 0.62 21.31
N ALA A 339 16.97 0.52 21.56
CA ALA A 339 16.36 0.99 22.80
C ALA A 339 16.86 0.18 24.03
N ILE A 340 17.01 -1.14 23.91
CA ILE A 340 17.59 -2.00 24.97
C ILE A 340 19.06 -1.63 25.23
N ARG A 341 19.83 -1.36 24.18
CA ARG A 341 21.23 -0.91 24.29
C ARG A 341 21.37 0.44 25.00
N GLY A 342 20.29 1.23 25.05
CA GLY A 342 20.27 2.55 25.68
C GLY A 342 20.62 3.69 24.72
N ASP A 343 20.43 3.47 23.40
CA ASP A 343 20.61 4.53 22.41
C ASP A 343 19.63 5.68 22.69
N ASP A 344 20.11 6.91 22.46
CA ASP A 344 19.29 8.11 22.62
C ASP A 344 18.01 8.05 21.77
N PRO A 345 16.82 8.32 22.33
CA PRO A 345 15.55 8.25 21.62
C PRO A 345 15.48 9.09 20.34
N LEU A 346 16.12 10.25 20.30
CA LEU A 346 16.15 11.10 19.10
C LEU A 346 17.05 10.49 18.02
N LYS A 347 18.15 9.86 18.42
CA LYS A 347 19.00 9.10 17.48
C LYS A 347 18.24 7.91 16.90
N ILE A 348 17.46 7.19 17.71
CA ILE A 348 16.61 6.09 17.23
C ILE A 348 15.60 6.63 16.23
N GLN A 349 14.92 7.76 16.52
CA GLN A 349 13.97 8.39 15.62
C GLN A 349 14.59 8.76 14.27
N GLN A 350 15.73 9.46 14.30
CA GLN A 350 16.46 9.92 13.11
C GLN A 350 16.92 8.74 12.25
N ARG A 351 17.60 7.76 12.85
CA ARG A 351 18.08 6.56 12.15
C ARG A 351 16.95 5.74 11.55
N ALA A 352 15.82 5.65 12.26
CA ALA A 352 14.60 5.03 11.75
C ALA A 352 13.93 5.85 10.63
N GLY A 353 14.10 7.17 10.60
CA GLY A 353 13.31 8.05 9.74
C GLY A 353 11.81 8.00 10.12
N HIS A 354 11.53 8.18 11.40
CA HIS A 354 10.16 8.35 11.90
C HIS A 354 9.81 9.84 11.97
N GLU A 355 8.78 10.24 11.24
CA GLU A 355 8.26 11.62 11.28
C GLU A 355 7.67 11.94 12.66
N ASP A 356 6.89 10.99 13.21
CA ASP A 356 6.27 11.12 14.53
C ASP A 356 7.06 10.34 15.59
N PHE A 357 7.50 11.05 16.63
CA PHE A 357 8.20 10.48 17.78
C PHE A 357 7.38 9.41 18.50
N LYS A 358 6.05 9.49 18.47
CA LYS A 358 5.16 8.49 19.06
C LYS A 358 5.44 7.08 18.52
N THR A 359 5.89 6.98 17.27
CA THR A 359 6.29 5.69 16.68
C THR A 359 7.54 5.13 17.36
N THR A 360 8.54 5.97 17.64
CA THR A 360 9.77 5.60 18.36
C THR A 360 9.47 5.24 19.81
N GLN A 361 8.62 6.02 20.47
CA GLN A 361 8.20 5.76 21.86
C GLN A 361 7.60 4.36 22.04
N GLY A 362 6.92 3.83 21.01
CA GLY A 362 6.39 2.47 21.05
C GLY A 362 7.49 1.40 21.18
N TYR A 363 8.65 1.59 20.57
CA TYR A 363 9.80 0.67 20.69
C TYR A 363 10.49 0.80 22.06
N ILE A 364 10.62 2.02 22.56
CA ILE A 364 11.19 2.28 23.89
C ILE A 364 10.36 1.60 24.99
N ARG A 365 9.03 1.74 24.95
CA ARG A 365 8.13 1.06 25.89
C ARG A 365 8.23 -0.46 25.78
N THR A 366 8.35 -1.01 24.56
CA THR A 366 8.56 -2.45 24.38
C THR A 366 9.90 -2.88 24.99
N ALA A 367 10.97 -2.11 24.77
CA ALA A 367 12.28 -2.37 25.32
C ALA A 367 12.28 -2.42 26.86
N GLU A 368 11.66 -1.44 27.51
CA GLU A 368 11.52 -1.42 28.97
C GLU A 368 10.79 -2.65 29.52
N ALA A 369 9.74 -3.13 28.84
CA ALA A 369 8.96 -4.29 29.25
C ALA A 369 9.72 -5.62 29.13
N VAL A 370 10.78 -5.69 28.31
CA VAL A 370 11.48 -6.97 27.99
C VAL A 370 12.99 -6.90 28.25
N ARG A 371 13.47 -5.86 28.94
CA ARG A 371 14.92 -5.62 29.17
C ARG A 371 15.61 -6.78 29.88
N GLU A 372 14.95 -7.33 30.89
CA GLU A 372 15.50 -8.42 31.68
C GLU A 372 15.56 -9.71 30.85
N GLY A 373 16.74 -10.35 30.80
CA GLY A 373 16.95 -11.59 30.05
C GLY A 373 16.95 -11.43 28.52
N PHE A 374 16.97 -10.19 27.99
CA PHE A 374 16.89 -9.95 26.55
C PHE A 374 18.10 -10.47 25.78
N GLY A 375 19.26 -10.49 26.39
CA GLY A 375 20.54 -10.81 25.75
C GLY A 375 21.25 -9.58 25.17
N LEU A 376 22.46 -9.79 24.62
CA LEU A 376 23.28 -8.72 24.05
C LEU A 376 22.71 -8.28 22.70
N PRO A 377 22.27 -7.00 22.55
CA PRO A 377 21.84 -6.46 21.26
C PRO A 377 22.98 -6.42 20.24
N PHE A 378 22.68 -6.66 18.97
CA PHE A 378 23.63 -6.65 17.86
C PHE A 378 24.86 -7.55 18.08
N PRO A 379 24.67 -8.85 18.42
CA PRO A 379 25.78 -9.76 18.63
C PRO A 379 26.62 -9.94 17.37
N ALA A 380 27.84 -10.49 17.52
CA ALA A 380 28.67 -10.84 16.38
C ALA A 380 27.95 -11.80 15.43
N LEU A 381 28.10 -11.58 14.14
CA LEU A 381 27.55 -12.46 13.11
C LEU A 381 28.43 -13.71 12.94
N PRO A 382 27.86 -14.91 12.72
CA PRO A 382 28.63 -16.13 12.56
C PRO A 382 29.44 -16.11 11.26
N ASP A 383 30.65 -16.66 11.29
CA ASP A 383 31.59 -16.76 10.14
C ASP A 383 30.91 -17.44 8.94
N THR A 384 30.05 -18.45 9.17
CA THR A 384 29.32 -19.15 8.11
C THR A 384 28.33 -18.26 7.35
N LEU A 385 27.92 -17.12 7.92
CA LEU A 385 27.11 -16.11 7.25
C LEU A 385 28.00 -15.18 6.41
N ILE A 386 29.15 -14.78 6.97
CA ILE A 386 30.09 -13.86 6.36
C ILE A 386 30.77 -14.54 5.16
N SER A 387 31.38 -15.70 5.36
CA SER A 387 32.11 -16.43 4.32
C SER A 387 31.23 -17.03 3.21
N GLY A 388 29.91 -16.99 3.38
CA GLY A 388 28.99 -17.56 2.40
C GLY A 388 29.08 -19.08 2.31
N ALA A 389 29.48 -19.77 3.40
CA ALA A 389 29.56 -21.23 3.41
C ALA A 389 28.22 -21.84 2.93
N PRO A 390 28.28 -22.79 1.95
CA PRO A 390 27.11 -23.34 1.33
C PRO A 390 26.27 -24.10 2.36
N GLY A 391 25.16 -23.51 2.71
CA GLY A 391 24.04 -24.17 3.36
C GLY A 391 23.02 -24.42 2.30
N ALA A 392 22.53 -25.63 2.23
CA ALA A 392 21.43 -26.19 1.47
C ALA A 392 20.86 -25.43 0.27
N VAL A 393 20.66 -26.22 -0.78
CA VAL A 393 19.76 -26.08 -1.94
C VAL A 393 19.06 -24.72 -2.08
N ASN A 394 19.44 -24.02 -3.12
CA ASN A 394 18.67 -22.92 -3.69
C ASN A 394 17.25 -23.41 -4.00
N ASP A 395 16.30 -23.15 -3.11
CA ASP A 395 14.88 -23.17 -3.43
C ASP A 395 14.60 -22.02 -4.41
N GLY A 396 14.95 -22.20 -5.67
CA GLY A 396 14.80 -21.22 -6.75
C GLY A 396 13.35 -20.77 -7.00
N ALA A 397 12.39 -21.30 -6.23
CA ALA A 397 10.98 -20.99 -6.38
C ALA A 397 10.51 -19.75 -5.59
N ILE A 398 11.30 -19.22 -4.63
CA ILE A 398 10.85 -18.18 -3.70
C ILE A 398 11.59 -16.85 -3.86
N ALA A 399 12.63 -16.79 -4.68
CA ALA A 399 13.39 -15.57 -4.92
C ALA A 399 13.42 -15.24 -6.42
N ARG A 400 13.22 -13.97 -6.75
CA ARG A 400 13.32 -13.47 -8.14
C ARG A 400 14.35 -12.36 -8.21
N PRO A 401 15.07 -12.22 -9.34
CA PRO A 401 15.88 -11.04 -9.58
C PRO A 401 15.03 -9.77 -9.44
N ILE A 402 15.58 -8.77 -8.80
CA ILE A 402 14.97 -7.45 -8.80
C ILE A 402 15.26 -6.83 -10.16
N VAL A 403 14.23 -6.57 -10.95
CA VAL A 403 14.36 -5.74 -12.17
C VAL A 403 14.50 -4.30 -11.68
N HIS A 404 15.76 -3.84 -11.63
CA HIS A 404 16.06 -2.50 -11.17
C HIS A 404 16.21 -1.57 -12.38
N PRO A 405 15.54 -0.40 -12.41
CA PRO A 405 15.63 0.54 -13.54
C PRO A 405 17.04 0.99 -13.87
N LEU A 406 17.93 1.06 -12.89
CA LEU A 406 19.34 1.44 -13.10
C LEU A 406 20.17 0.40 -13.85
N LEU A 407 19.79 -0.88 -13.83
CA LEU A 407 20.47 -1.94 -14.58
C LEU A 407 20.13 -1.89 -16.08
N THR A 408 19.02 -1.28 -16.46
CA THR A 408 18.58 -1.08 -17.84
C THR A 408 19.10 0.22 -18.46
N MET A 409 19.60 1.18 -17.68
CA MET A 409 20.05 2.48 -18.16
C MET A 409 21.50 2.55 -18.65
N ARG A 410 22.32 1.52 -18.50
CA ARG A 410 23.68 1.52 -19.10
C ARG A 410 23.70 1.49 -20.66
N ASN A 411 22.51 1.42 -21.32
CA ASN A 411 22.38 1.42 -22.78
C ASN A 411 21.58 2.61 -23.34
N TYR A 412 21.27 3.63 -22.54
CA TYR A 412 20.64 4.86 -23.08
C TYR A 412 21.65 6.01 -23.06
N VAL A 413 22.08 6.35 -24.27
CA VAL A 413 22.87 7.50 -24.68
C VAL A 413 22.31 8.78 -24.06
N GLU A 414 23.23 9.63 -23.63
CA GLU A 414 23.03 10.99 -23.13
C GLU A 414 21.93 11.75 -23.88
N ALA A 415 20.93 12.22 -23.17
CA ALA A 415 20.04 13.26 -23.68
C ALA A 415 20.76 14.60 -23.56
N PRO A 416 20.66 15.49 -24.59
CA PRO A 416 21.39 16.74 -24.62
C PRO A 416 20.96 17.70 -23.52
N GLY A 417 21.93 18.41 -22.99
CA GLY A 417 21.89 19.25 -21.81
C GLY A 417 20.78 20.28 -21.79
N ILE A 418 20.17 20.41 -20.62
CA ILE A 418 19.49 21.64 -20.20
C ILE A 418 20.53 22.46 -19.44
N GLU A 419 21.02 23.53 -20.08
CA GLU A 419 21.90 24.51 -19.42
C GLU A 419 21.15 25.18 -18.26
N PRO A 420 21.84 25.43 -17.14
CA PRO A 420 21.24 26.22 -16.05
C PRO A 420 21.13 27.69 -16.49
N GLY A 421 19.89 28.14 -16.61
CA GLY A 421 19.59 29.54 -16.93
C GLY A 421 20.22 30.50 -15.93
N SER A 422 21.03 31.41 -16.45
CA SER A 422 21.69 32.50 -15.77
C SER A 422 20.74 33.34 -14.90
N ALA A 423 21.04 33.39 -13.61
CA ALA A 423 20.44 34.36 -12.70
C ALA A 423 20.88 35.76 -13.11
N ARG A 424 19.96 36.57 -13.63
CA ARG A 424 20.15 38.00 -13.78
C ARG A 424 20.01 38.67 -12.41
N HIS A 425 21.15 39.23 -11.97
CA HIS A 425 21.22 40.32 -11.02
C HIS A 425 20.24 41.42 -11.41
N ARG A 426 19.41 41.86 -10.50
CA ARG A 426 18.85 43.21 -10.49
C ARG A 426 19.19 43.82 -9.12
N ASP A 427 20.30 44.57 -9.16
CA ASP A 427 20.48 45.69 -8.28
C ASP A 427 19.39 46.72 -8.58
N ASN A 428 18.74 47.20 -7.54
CA ASN A 428 18.27 48.59 -7.48
C ASN A 428 18.15 49.04 -6.05
N LEU A 429 19.11 49.91 -5.71
CA LEU A 429 19.06 50.94 -4.73
C LEU A 429 17.79 51.78 -4.85
N HIS A 430 17.20 52.19 -3.71
CA HIS A 430 16.92 53.56 -3.26
C HIS A 430 16.09 53.51 -2.00
N SER A 431 16.67 53.87 -0.90
CA SER A 431 16.64 55.00 0.02
C SER A 431 15.33 55.85 0.10
N ARG A 432 14.98 56.20 1.35
CA ARG A 432 14.09 57.27 1.89
C ARG A 432 12.66 56.78 2.15
N THR A 433 12.16 56.95 3.29
CA THR A 433 12.24 57.78 4.52
C THR A 433 11.68 56.96 5.67
#